data_8320a1e72fc0ccde5f9d8dce10035c8b
#
_entry.id   8320a1e72fc0ccde5f9d8dce10035c8b
#
_cell.length_a   1.000
_cell.length_b   1.000
_cell.length_c   1.000
_cell.angle_alpha   90.00
_cell.angle_beta   90.00
_cell.angle_gamma   90.00
#
_symmetry.space_group_name_H-M   'P 1'
#
loop_
_entity.id
_entity.type
_entity.pdbx_description
1 polymer ?
#
loop_
_entity_poly.entity_id
_entity_poly.type
_entity_poly.pdbx_seq_one_letter_code
_entity_poly.pdbx_strand_id
1 'polypeptide(L)'
;MATQQPRSLPDVLASFSDRWSPRIVASVNDYDVRVAKVEGEHLWHAHDDTDEFFLVLTGELHIALREPAGERTVVLPQGSVFTVPRGTEHKPYAPVPTEILLLEPAGTLTVGDRHEEVPDHVDATTGHTLDRAPDASLSSTSGFPEPM
;
A
#
# COMPACT_ATOMS: atom_id res chain seq x y z
N MET A 1 6.15 10.67 23.57
CA MET A 1 5.36 10.18 22.44
C MET A 1 4.63 8.91 22.84
N ALA A 2 3.37 8.87 22.51
CA ALA A 2 2.55 7.70 22.90
C ALA A 2 2.95 6.48 22.07
N THR A 3 2.93 5.32 22.73
CA THR A 3 3.13 4.05 22.06
C THR A 3 1.94 3.76 21.16
N GLN A 4 2.21 3.31 19.94
CA GLN A 4 1.15 2.91 19.02
C GLN A 4 0.50 1.62 19.51
N GLN A 5 -0.80 1.51 19.34
CA GLN A 5 -1.51 0.27 19.65
C GLN A 5 -1.32 -0.71 18.51
N PRO A 6 -1.26 -2.01 18.80
CA PRO A 6 -1.20 -3.02 17.73
C PRO A 6 -2.43 -2.90 16.84
N ARG A 7 -2.26 -3.19 15.57
CA ARG A 7 -3.36 -3.22 14.60
C ARG A 7 -3.41 -4.57 13.93
N SER A 8 -4.60 -5.11 13.81
CA SER A 8 -4.84 -6.35 13.09
C SER A 8 -4.97 -6.01 11.60
N LEU A 9 -4.09 -6.55 10.77
CA LEU A 9 -4.18 -6.32 9.33
C LEU A 9 -5.49 -6.86 8.74
N PRO A 10 -5.96 -8.06 9.12
CA PRO A 10 -7.27 -8.50 8.63
C PRO A 10 -8.40 -7.52 8.98
N ASP A 11 -8.38 -6.95 10.18
CA ASP A 11 -9.41 -5.99 10.59
C ASP A 11 -9.31 -4.69 9.77
N VAL A 12 -8.11 -4.18 9.57
CA VAL A 12 -7.92 -2.98 8.75
C VAL A 12 -8.40 -3.23 7.33
N LEU A 13 -7.98 -4.34 6.73
CA LEU A 13 -8.36 -4.67 5.36
C LEU A 13 -9.86 -4.88 5.22
N ALA A 14 -10.53 -5.38 6.26
CA ALA A 14 -11.98 -5.52 6.23
C ALA A 14 -12.72 -4.20 6.39
N SER A 15 -12.04 -3.13 6.80
CA SER A 15 -12.68 -1.86 7.11
C SER A 15 -12.87 -0.94 5.91
N PHE A 16 -12.31 -1.28 4.76
CA PHE A 16 -12.45 -0.46 3.55
C PHE A 16 -12.49 -1.33 2.31
N SER A 17 -13.01 -0.78 1.21
CA SER A 17 -13.11 -1.49 -0.06
C SER A 17 -12.41 -0.77 -1.21
N ASP A 18 -11.95 0.46 -0.99
CA ASP A 18 -11.27 1.25 -2.01
C ASP A 18 -10.04 0.50 -2.52
N ARG A 19 -9.83 0.55 -3.83
CA ARG A 19 -8.66 -0.08 -4.45
C ARG A 19 -7.62 0.95 -4.81
N TRP A 20 -6.35 0.54 -4.80
CA TRP A 20 -5.22 1.43 -5.10
C TRP A 20 -5.23 2.66 -4.20
N SER A 21 -5.63 2.49 -2.95
CA SER A 21 -5.82 3.58 -1.98
C SER A 21 -5.28 3.13 -0.61
N PRO A 22 -3.96 3.20 -0.42
CA PRO A 22 -3.32 2.63 0.76
C PRO A 22 -3.74 3.26 2.08
N ARG A 23 -3.80 2.44 3.10
CA ARG A 23 -4.04 2.83 4.49
C ARG A 23 -2.75 2.69 5.28
N ILE A 24 -2.39 3.71 6.05
CA ILE A 24 -1.19 3.69 6.90
C ILE A 24 -1.55 2.95 8.18
N VAL A 25 -0.89 1.84 8.44
CA VAL A 25 -1.20 0.99 9.60
C VAL A 25 -0.20 1.14 10.72
N ALA A 26 1.02 1.60 10.42
CA ALA A 26 2.07 1.75 11.41
C ALA A 26 3.14 2.68 10.89
N SER A 27 4.03 3.10 11.77
CA SER A 27 5.21 3.88 11.41
C SER A 27 6.44 3.21 11.99
N VAL A 28 7.53 3.21 11.22
CA VAL A 28 8.83 2.71 11.66
C VAL A 28 9.84 3.79 11.29
N ASN A 29 10.37 4.48 12.29
CA ASN A 29 11.21 5.66 12.06
C ASN A 29 10.42 6.68 11.24
N ASP A 30 10.96 7.14 10.11
CA ASP A 30 10.27 8.05 9.20
C ASP A 30 9.57 7.33 8.04
N TYR A 31 9.32 6.02 8.20
CA TYR A 31 8.66 5.21 7.18
C TYR A 31 7.23 4.90 7.58
N ASP A 32 6.37 4.87 6.58
CA ASP A 32 5.00 4.35 6.71
C ASP A 32 4.97 2.88 6.34
N VAL A 33 4.26 2.08 7.16
CA VAL A 33 3.83 0.75 6.77
C VAL A 33 2.39 0.91 6.29
N ARG A 34 2.13 0.56 5.03
CA ARG A 34 0.83 0.74 4.39
C ARG A 34 0.28 -0.60 3.92
N VAL A 35 -1.04 -0.74 3.93
CA VAL A 35 -1.71 -1.87 3.29
C VAL A 35 -2.67 -1.34 2.25
N ALA A 36 -2.85 -2.09 1.17
CA ALA A 36 -3.74 -1.70 0.09
C ALA A 36 -4.45 -2.92 -0.47
N LYS A 37 -5.66 -2.68 -0.96
CA LYS A 37 -6.39 -3.64 -1.79
C LYS A 37 -6.19 -3.21 -3.22
N VAL A 38 -5.84 -4.15 -4.07
CA VAL A 38 -5.53 -3.84 -5.46
C VAL A 38 -6.16 -4.89 -6.38
N GLU A 39 -6.56 -4.43 -7.56
CA GLU A 39 -7.03 -5.29 -8.64
C GLU A 39 -6.97 -4.48 -9.93
N GLY A 40 -6.54 -5.11 -11.03
CA GLY A 40 -6.35 -4.40 -12.28
C GLY A 40 -5.02 -3.66 -12.31
N GLU A 41 -4.94 -2.64 -13.15
CA GLU A 41 -3.69 -1.95 -13.42
C GLU A 41 -3.53 -0.68 -12.60
N HIS A 42 -2.31 -0.43 -12.15
CA HIS A 42 -1.89 0.87 -11.66
C HIS A 42 -1.48 1.74 -12.86
N LEU A 43 -0.32 2.37 -12.82
CA LEU A 43 0.20 3.15 -13.95
C LEU A 43 1.72 3.13 -13.92
N TRP A 44 2.34 3.48 -15.06
CA TRP A 44 3.78 3.66 -15.10
C TRP A 44 4.17 4.88 -14.27
N HIS A 45 5.08 4.68 -13.33
CA HIS A 45 5.57 5.75 -12.47
C HIS A 45 6.93 5.39 -11.88
N ALA A 46 7.57 6.36 -11.27
CA ALA A 46 8.85 6.16 -10.61
C ALA A 46 8.96 7.04 -9.37
N HIS A 47 9.65 6.52 -8.36
CA HIS A 47 10.02 7.27 -7.18
C HIS A 47 11.51 7.61 -7.28
N ASP A 48 11.85 8.90 -7.28
CA ASP A 48 13.23 9.32 -7.52
C ASP A 48 14.14 9.13 -6.32
N ASP A 49 13.59 9.22 -5.12
CA ASP A 49 14.40 9.32 -3.90
C ASP A 49 14.31 8.09 -2.99
N THR A 50 13.49 7.11 -3.32
CA THR A 50 13.30 5.96 -2.44
C THR A 50 13.04 4.68 -3.22
N ASP A 51 13.51 3.57 -2.65
CA ASP A 51 13.08 2.25 -3.07
C ASP A 51 11.65 2.03 -2.56
N GLU A 52 10.92 1.14 -3.22
CA GLU A 52 9.57 0.79 -2.79
C GLU A 52 9.49 -0.71 -2.51
N PHE A 53 9.12 -1.06 -1.27
CA PHE A 53 9.06 -2.44 -0.83
C PHE A 53 7.62 -2.96 -0.91
N PHE A 54 7.45 -4.16 -1.45
CA PHE A 54 6.17 -4.83 -1.59
C PHE A 54 6.20 -6.20 -0.90
N LEU A 55 5.12 -6.52 -0.19
CA LEU A 55 4.85 -7.87 0.31
C LEU A 55 3.42 -8.22 -0.10
N VAL A 56 3.24 -9.34 -0.78
CA VAL A 56 1.90 -9.81 -1.15
C VAL A 56 1.31 -10.61 0.00
N LEU A 57 0.25 -10.10 0.60
CA LEU A 57 -0.42 -10.76 1.72
C LEU A 57 -1.37 -11.86 1.22
N THR A 58 -2.18 -11.55 0.22
CA THR A 58 -3.06 -12.50 -0.45
C THR A 58 -3.14 -12.15 -1.92
N GLY A 59 -3.36 -13.14 -2.77
CA GLY A 59 -3.51 -12.93 -4.20
C GLY A 59 -2.19 -13.01 -4.94
N GLU A 60 -2.02 -12.16 -5.96
CA GLU A 60 -0.84 -12.19 -6.82
C GLU A 60 -0.62 -10.81 -7.41
N LEU A 61 0.61 -10.31 -7.36
CA LEU A 61 0.95 -9.01 -7.90
C LEU A 61 2.00 -9.16 -8.99
N HIS A 62 1.76 -8.55 -10.13
CA HIS A 62 2.75 -8.45 -11.22
C HIS A 62 3.29 -7.03 -11.23
N ILE A 63 4.59 -6.86 -11.38
CA ILE A 63 5.20 -5.54 -11.49
C ILE A 63 6.02 -5.51 -12.78
N ALA A 64 5.56 -4.72 -13.73
CA ALA A 64 6.33 -4.46 -14.96
C ALA A 64 7.39 -3.43 -14.63
N LEU A 65 8.60 -3.66 -15.12
CA LEU A 65 9.76 -2.81 -14.85
C LEU A 65 10.39 -2.39 -16.18
N ARG A 66 10.78 -1.12 -16.28
CA ARG A 66 11.60 -0.62 -17.40
C ARG A 66 13.03 -0.51 -16.91
N GLU A 67 13.85 -1.44 -17.34
CA GLU A 67 15.26 -1.51 -16.93
C GLU A 67 16.16 -1.22 -18.10
N PRO A 68 17.46 -0.93 -17.88
CA PRO A 68 18.38 -0.64 -18.99
C PRO A 68 18.43 -1.74 -20.04
N ALA A 69 18.28 -3.01 -19.62
CA ALA A 69 18.30 -4.14 -20.54
C ALA A 69 16.97 -4.35 -21.28
N GLY A 70 15.92 -3.63 -20.90
CA GLY A 70 14.59 -3.75 -21.49
C GLY A 70 13.52 -3.96 -20.44
N GLU A 71 12.29 -4.10 -20.91
CA GLU A 71 11.15 -4.32 -20.04
C GLU A 71 11.09 -5.77 -19.58
N ARG A 72 10.75 -5.97 -18.30
CA ARG A 72 10.42 -7.31 -17.78
C ARG A 72 9.35 -7.18 -16.72
N THR A 73 8.67 -8.29 -16.45
CA THR A 73 7.66 -8.33 -15.42
C THR A 73 8.07 -9.36 -14.37
N VAL A 74 8.03 -8.97 -13.11
CA VAL A 74 8.18 -9.92 -12.01
C VAL A 74 6.80 -10.30 -11.50
N VAL A 75 6.65 -11.57 -11.09
CA VAL A 75 5.39 -12.10 -10.58
C VAL A 75 5.58 -12.46 -9.13
N LEU A 76 4.77 -11.84 -8.27
CA LEU A 76 4.84 -12.05 -6.83
C LEU A 76 3.60 -12.85 -6.38
N PRO A 77 3.75 -14.15 -6.11
CA PRO A 77 2.66 -14.89 -5.48
C PRO A 77 2.53 -14.52 -4.01
N GLN A 78 1.47 -15.02 -3.39
CA GLN A 78 1.22 -14.78 -1.98
C GLN A 78 2.46 -15.10 -1.14
N GLY A 79 2.79 -14.21 -0.20
CA GLY A 79 3.93 -14.36 0.68
C GLY A 79 5.26 -13.92 0.10
N SER A 80 5.28 -13.39 -1.13
CA SER A 80 6.51 -12.93 -1.77
C SER A 80 6.80 -11.48 -1.47
N VAL A 81 8.08 -11.13 -1.46
CA VAL A 81 8.54 -9.75 -1.31
C VAL A 81 9.36 -9.33 -2.52
N PHE A 82 9.34 -8.04 -2.81
CA PHE A 82 10.15 -7.46 -3.87
C PHE A 82 10.37 -5.98 -3.59
N THR A 83 11.56 -5.50 -3.91
CA THR A 83 11.89 -4.08 -3.79
C THR A 83 12.12 -3.50 -5.18
N VAL A 84 11.37 -2.47 -5.53
CA VAL A 84 11.61 -1.69 -6.76
C VAL A 84 12.64 -0.62 -6.41
N PRO A 85 13.81 -0.63 -7.07
CA PRO A 85 14.83 0.39 -6.78
C PRO A 85 14.36 1.79 -7.17
N ARG A 86 14.84 2.79 -6.44
CA ARG A 86 14.55 4.19 -6.76
C ARG A 86 14.92 4.47 -8.22
N GLY A 87 14.12 5.32 -8.85
CA GLY A 87 14.35 5.74 -10.23
C GLY A 87 13.89 4.75 -11.28
N THR A 88 13.51 3.53 -10.90
CA THR A 88 13.04 2.53 -11.87
C THR A 88 11.56 2.74 -12.16
N GLU A 89 11.24 2.99 -13.42
CA GLU A 89 9.84 3.07 -13.83
C GLU A 89 9.18 1.70 -13.70
N HIS A 90 8.00 1.67 -13.11
CA HIS A 90 7.31 0.41 -12.88
C HIS A 90 5.80 0.60 -12.91
N LYS A 91 5.09 -0.50 -13.17
CA LYS A 91 3.64 -0.52 -13.26
C LYS A 91 3.13 -1.79 -12.59
N PRO A 92 2.55 -1.67 -11.39
CA PRO A 92 1.91 -2.81 -10.74
C PRO A 92 0.61 -3.20 -11.43
N TYR A 93 0.30 -4.50 -11.40
CA TYR A 93 -0.92 -5.06 -11.96
C TYR A 93 -1.32 -6.28 -11.13
N ALA A 94 -2.58 -6.34 -10.72
CA ALA A 94 -3.11 -7.48 -9.99
C ALA A 94 -4.19 -8.17 -10.83
N PRO A 95 -3.94 -9.40 -11.31
CA PRO A 95 -4.92 -10.10 -12.15
C PRO A 95 -6.14 -10.60 -11.37
N VAL A 96 -6.03 -10.65 -10.05
CA VAL A 96 -7.10 -11.07 -9.14
C VAL A 96 -7.14 -10.11 -7.96
N PRO A 97 -8.22 -10.08 -7.18
CA PRO A 97 -8.24 -9.28 -5.95
C PRO A 97 -7.04 -9.65 -5.07
N THR A 98 -6.27 -8.67 -4.69
CA THR A 98 -4.98 -8.85 -4.03
C THR A 98 -4.84 -7.86 -2.89
N GLU A 99 -4.18 -8.30 -1.82
CA GLU A 99 -3.88 -7.45 -0.69
C GLU A 99 -2.37 -7.39 -0.52
N ILE A 100 -1.85 -6.17 -0.40
CA ILE A 100 -0.41 -5.96 -0.34
C ILE A 100 -0.04 -5.07 0.85
N LEU A 101 1.20 -5.23 1.31
CA LEU A 101 1.80 -4.35 2.29
C LEU A 101 2.96 -3.64 1.62
N LEU A 102 3.06 -2.33 1.86
CA LEU A 102 4.12 -1.49 1.31
C LEU A 102 4.86 -0.83 2.46
N LEU A 103 6.16 -0.59 2.26
CA LEU A 103 6.97 0.15 3.20
C LEU A 103 7.68 1.25 2.42
N GLU A 104 7.48 2.51 2.80
CA GLU A 104 8.06 3.64 2.11
C GLU A 104 8.07 4.86 3.03
N PRO A 105 8.94 5.86 2.78
CA PRO A 105 8.99 7.05 3.62
C PRO A 105 7.63 7.74 3.71
N ALA A 106 7.33 8.28 4.86
CA ALA A 106 6.11 9.06 5.06
C ALA A 106 6.07 10.20 4.03
N GLY A 107 4.89 10.43 3.45
CA GLY A 107 4.71 11.46 2.44
C GLY A 107 5.01 11.01 1.02
N THR A 108 5.38 9.75 0.80
CA THR A 108 5.59 9.23 -0.55
C THR A 108 4.25 9.12 -1.28
N LEU A 109 4.20 9.71 -2.48
CA LEU A 109 2.99 9.73 -3.30
C LEU A 109 2.83 8.40 -4.03
N THR A 110 1.62 7.84 -4.02
CA THR A 110 1.34 6.54 -4.65
C THR A 110 1.68 6.48 -6.13
N VAL A 111 1.58 7.62 -6.83
CA VAL A 111 1.87 7.70 -8.26
C VAL A 111 3.29 8.19 -8.53
N GLY A 112 4.12 8.34 -7.48
CA GLY A 112 5.52 8.70 -7.63
C GLY A 112 5.76 10.15 -8.04
N ASP A 113 7.02 10.45 -8.34
CA ASP A 113 7.46 11.79 -8.73
C ASP A 113 7.32 12.01 -10.23
N ARG A 114 7.38 10.94 -11.00
CA ARG A 114 7.23 10.94 -12.46
C ARG A 114 6.22 9.87 -12.82
N HIS A 115 5.17 10.25 -13.55
CA HIS A 115 4.09 9.31 -13.85
C HIS A 115 3.34 9.73 -15.10
N GLU A 116 2.68 8.76 -15.72
CA GLU A 116 1.72 9.02 -16.78
C GLU A 116 0.41 9.54 -16.18
N GLU A 117 -0.56 9.83 -17.03
CA GLU A 117 -1.86 10.33 -16.57
C GLU A 117 -2.48 9.35 -15.59
N VAL A 118 -3.00 9.89 -14.47
CA VAL A 118 -3.58 9.06 -13.40
C VAL A 118 -5.00 8.65 -13.80
N PRO A 119 -5.27 7.34 -13.94
CA PRO A 119 -6.63 6.90 -14.24
C PRO A 119 -7.55 7.06 -13.03
N ASP A 120 -8.86 7.15 -13.30
CA ASP A 120 -9.85 7.43 -12.25
C ASP A 120 -9.86 6.40 -11.12
N HIS A 121 -9.49 5.16 -11.41
CA HIS A 121 -9.53 4.09 -10.40
C HIS A 121 -8.30 4.08 -9.49
N VAL A 122 -7.34 4.95 -9.71
CA VAL A 122 -6.13 5.05 -8.89
C VAL A 122 -6.17 6.31 -8.05
N ASP A 123 -5.94 6.15 -6.77
CA ASP A 123 -5.94 7.25 -5.81
C ASP A 123 -4.51 7.80 -5.69
N ALA A 124 -4.30 9.01 -6.19
CA ALA A 124 -3.03 9.71 -6.06
C ALA A 124 -2.96 10.32 -4.65
N THR A 125 -2.34 9.61 -3.74
CA THR A 125 -2.33 9.99 -2.32
C THR A 125 -1.00 9.67 -1.68
N THR A 126 -0.74 10.30 -0.55
CA THR A 126 0.41 9.96 0.30
C THR A 126 0.04 8.96 1.38
N GLY A 127 -1.10 8.28 1.20
CA GLY A 127 -1.63 7.30 2.13
C GLY A 127 -2.67 7.91 3.05
N HIS A 128 -3.68 7.11 3.38
CA HIS A 128 -4.75 7.55 4.27
C HIS A 128 -4.48 7.05 5.68
N THR A 129 -4.57 7.96 6.65
CA THR A 129 -4.53 7.57 8.04
C THR A 129 -5.82 6.84 8.39
N LEU A 130 -5.73 5.92 9.33
CA LEU A 130 -6.91 5.23 9.81
C LEU A 130 -7.67 6.15 10.75
N ASP A 131 -8.98 6.16 10.60
CA ASP A 131 -9.81 6.90 11.51
C ASP A 131 -9.65 6.33 12.90
N ARG A 132 -9.66 7.22 13.88
CA ARG A 132 -9.73 6.80 15.24
C ARG A 132 -11.03 6.01 15.39
N ALA A 133 -10.91 4.81 15.95
CA ALA A 133 -12.10 4.03 16.23
C ALA A 133 -13.11 4.95 16.90
N PRO A 134 -14.36 4.99 16.41
CA PRO A 134 -15.39 5.79 17.06
C PRO A 134 -15.33 5.38 18.50
N ASP A 135 -15.14 6.34 19.33
CA ASP A 135 -14.92 6.06 20.71
C ASP A 135 -16.00 5.12 21.11
N ALA A 136 -15.50 4.04 21.05
CA ALA A 136 -16.34 3.01 21.43
C ALA A 136 -16.63 3.40 22.80
N SER A 137 -15.98 4.33 22.32
CA SER A 137 -16.03 4.81 22.80
C SER A 137 -16.83 5.20 22.56
N LEU A 138 -16.95 5.28 22.30
CA LEU A 138 -17.62 5.50 21.79
C LEU A 138 -18.26 4.57 21.41
N SER A 139 -18.48 4.41 21.69
CA SER A 139 -18.91 3.61 21.54
C SER A 139 -18.91 2.60 21.61
N SER A 140 -19.04 2.56 21.93
CA SER A 140 -18.84 1.76 21.96
C SER A 140 -18.72 0.79 21.95
N THR A 141 -18.83 0.67 22.13
CA THR A 141 -18.46 -0.12 22.12
C THR A 141 -18.10 -1.07 22.13
N SER A 142 -18.06 -1.10 22.30
CA SER A 142 -17.50 -1.79 22.34
C SER A 142 -17.09 -2.64 22.35
N GLY A 143 -16.94 -2.71 22.50
CA GLY A 143 -16.29 -3.16 22.58
C GLY A 143 -15.85 -3.83 22.46
N PHE A 144 -15.63 -3.38 22.40
CA PHE A 144 -14.80 -3.70 22.29
C PHE A 144 -14.49 -3.74 22.43
N PRO A 145 -14.54 -3.70 22.72
CA PRO A 145 -13.83 -3.48 22.79
C PRO A 145 -13.34 -3.46 22.61
N GLU A 146 -13.06 -2.80 22.28
CA GLU A 146 -12.37 -2.61 21.94
C GLU A 146 -11.91 -2.69 21.80
N PRO A 147 -11.87 -2.59 21.86
CA PRO A 147 -11.21 -2.53 21.62
C PRO A 147 -10.86 -2.64 21.44
N MET A 148 -10.48 -2.30 21.11
CA MET A 148 -10.25 -2.21 20.84
C MET A 148 -10.06 -2.31 20.94
#